data_b3bb2811388a204e35bdd34746271a54
#
_entry.id   b3bb2811388a204e35bdd34746271a54
#
_cell.length_a   1.000
_cell.length_b   1.000
_cell.length_c   1.000
_cell.angle_alpha   90.00
_cell.angle_beta   90.00
_cell.angle_gamma   90.00
#
_symmetry.space_group_name_H-M   'P 1'
#
loop_
_entity.id
_entity.type
_entity.pdbx_description
1 polymer ?
#
loop_
_entity_poly.entity_id
_entity_poly.type
_entity_poly.pdbx_seq_one_letter_code
_entity_poly.pdbx_strand_id
1 'polypeptide(L)'
;RGVAIVGVGLRLPGGVDDLESLWDTLIRQVDTLRPIPPERYDMASLYDPDPDARGRSYVKHASLLDDVASFDASFFGISPREAAPMDPQHRLLLEAGWTALEDAGIPPDTLKGTTTGVFIGMGPNEYGQHRGRTPGDVDAYDVTGSQMSFAAGRLAYHLGLQGPALSVDTACSSSLVAMQLATEAIRAGKCEVALAAGVQVLANPQAMVLLSQTRAVAPDGRS
;
A
#
# COMPACT_ATOMS: atom_id res chain seq x y z
N ARG A 1 -7.46 -28.44 -4.80
CA ARG A 1 -7.36 -28.18 -3.37
C ARG A 1 -7.74 -26.73 -3.09
N GLY A 2 -8.51 -26.49 -2.00
CA GLY A 2 -8.78 -25.15 -1.50
C GLY A 2 -7.50 -24.54 -0.92
N VAL A 3 -7.42 -23.20 -0.91
CA VAL A 3 -6.42 -22.41 -0.16
C VAL A 3 -7.19 -21.62 0.89
N ALA A 4 -6.72 -21.65 2.13
CA ALA A 4 -7.35 -20.95 3.25
C ALA A 4 -6.64 -19.62 3.52
N ILE A 5 -7.38 -18.58 3.86
CA ILE A 5 -6.86 -17.38 4.50
C ILE A 5 -6.76 -17.71 5.99
N VAL A 6 -5.58 -17.57 6.57
CA VAL A 6 -5.29 -17.96 7.94
C VAL A 6 -4.94 -16.78 8.83
N GLY A 7 -4.69 -15.61 8.25
CA GLY A 7 -4.45 -14.37 8.98
C GLY A 7 -4.60 -13.15 8.09
N VAL A 8 -4.93 -12.03 8.71
CA VAL A 8 -5.20 -10.74 8.06
C VAL A 8 -4.51 -9.62 8.83
N GLY A 9 -3.74 -8.80 8.12
CA GLY A 9 -3.25 -7.52 8.62
C GLY A 9 -3.79 -6.42 7.74
N LEU A 10 -4.36 -5.38 8.32
CA LEU A 10 -4.99 -4.32 7.55
C LEU A 10 -4.79 -2.95 8.22
N ARG A 11 -4.82 -1.92 7.40
CA ARG A 11 -4.87 -0.53 7.82
C ARG A 11 -5.67 0.25 6.79
N LEU A 12 -6.89 0.65 7.16
CA LEU A 12 -7.84 1.31 6.26
C LEU A 12 -8.28 2.68 6.83
N PRO A 13 -8.81 3.57 5.99
CA PRO A 13 -9.36 4.84 6.45
C PRO A 13 -10.43 4.68 7.53
N GLY A 14 -10.53 5.67 8.42
CA GLY A 14 -11.52 5.66 9.52
C GLY A 14 -11.04 4.95 10.78
N GLY A 15 -9.72 4.72 10.93
CA GLY A 15 -9.15 4.06 12.10
C GLY A 15 -9.39 2.55 12.12
N VAL A 16 -9.57 1.95 10.95
CA VAL A 16 -9.79 0.51 10.81
C VAL A 16 -8.43 -0.18 10.68
N ASP A 17 -8.02 -0.91 11.71
CA ASP A 17 -6.71 -1.57 11.82
C ASP A 17 -6.78 -3.05 12.23
N ASP A 18 -8.00 -3.58 12.44
CA ASP A 18 -8.26 -5.00 12.69
C ASP A 18 -9.59 -5.47 12.06
N LEU A 19 -9.86 -6.78 12.13
CA LEU A 19 -11.06 -7.38 11.56
C LEU A 19 -12.34 -6.97 12.31
N GLU A 20 -12.26 -6.67 13.59
CA GLU A 20 -13.42 -6.25 14.39
C GLU A 20 -13.85 -4.84 14.00
N SER A 21 -12.92 -3.90 13.94
CA SER A 21 -13.17 -2.52 13.49
C SER A 21 -13.60 -2.47 12.02
N LEU A 22 -13.07 -3.35 11.16
CA LEU A 22 -13.54 -3.50 9.78
C LEU A 22 -14.99 -3.95 9.74
N TRP A 23 -15.34 -4.99 10.50
CA TRP A 23 -16.71 -5.51 10.55
C TRP A 23 -17.70 -4.48 11.06
N ASP A 24 -17.33 -3.78 12.14
CA ASP A 24 -18.15 -2.72 12.73
C ASP A 24 -18.37 -1.55 11.73
N THR A 25 -17.33 -1.14 11.01
CA THR A 25 -17.41 -0.13 9.96
C THR A 25 -18.39 -0.54 8.86
N LEU A 26 -18.32 -1.81 8.42
CA LEU A 26 -19.20 -2.32 7.36
C LEU A 26 -20.67 -2.42 7.83
N ILE A 27 -20.92 -2.95 9.01
CA ILE A 27 -22.28 -3.09 9.55
C ILE A 27 -22.93 -1.72 9.79
N ARG A 28 -22.17 -0.76 10.28
CA ARG A 28 -22.67 0.61 10.51
C ARG A 28 -22.68 1.46 9.25
N GLN A 29 -22.17 0.96 8.13
CA GLN A 29 -22.08 1.70 6.87
C GLN A 29 -21.37 3.04 7.05
N VAL A 30 -20.25 3.05 7.77
CA VAL A 30 -19.48 4.27 8.06
C VAL A 30 -18.87 4.81 6.78
N ASP A 31 -19.24 6.04 6.43
CA ASP A 31 -18.62 6.77 5.34
C ASP A 31 -17.34 7.45 5.81
N THR A 32 -16.20 6.98 5.33
CA THR A 32 -14.88 7.52 5.69
C THR A 32 -14.41 8.65 4.76
N LEU A 33 -15.26 9.04 3.79
CA LEU A 33 -14.97 10.12 2.86
C LEU A 33 -14.92 11.47 3.59
N ARG A 34 -13.83 12.20 3.40
CA ARG A 34 -13.63 13.51 4.02
C ARG A 34 -12.89 14.46 3.09
N PRO A 35 -12.95 15.78 3.35
CA PRO A 35 -12.09 16.74 2.66
C PRO A 35 -10.63 16.33 2.82
N ILE A 36 -9.86 16.41 1.75
CA ILE A 36 -8.43 16.15 1.79
C ILE A 36 -7.77 17.23 2.65
N PRO A 37 -7.08 16.85 3.74
CA PRO A 37 -6.49 17.83 4.65
C PRO A 37 -5.27 18.52 4.01
N PRO A 38 -5.07 19.82 4.27
CA PRO A 38 -3.95 20.58 3.68
C PRO A 38 -2.57 20.04 4.06
N GLU A 39 -2.47 19.32 5.18
CA GLU A 39 -1.23 18.65 5.62
C GLU A 39 -0.85 17.50 4.68
N ARG A 40 -1.82 16.92 3.97
CA ARG A 40 -1.56 15.90 2.96
C ARG A 40 -1.05 16.56 1.67
N TYR A 41 -1.79 17.48 1.11
CA TYR A 41 -1.43 18.37 0.01
C TYR A 41 -2.47 19.47 -0.19
N ASP A 42 -2.07 20.60 -0.77
CA ASP A 42 -2.95 21.74 -1.04
C ASP A 42 -3.94 21.43 -2.16
N MET A 43 -5.04 20.75 -1.78
CA MET A 43 -6.13 20.46 -2.72
C MET A 43 -6.92 21.73 -3.10
N ALA A 44 -6.93 22.76 -2.23
CA ALA A 44 -7.70 23.98 -2.49
C ALA A 44 -7.18 24.74 -3.73
N SER A 45 -5.86 24.73 -3.95
CA SER A 45 -5.24 25.35 -5.14
C SER A 45 -5.51 24.59 -6.43
N LEU A 46 -5.90 23.31 -6.34
CA LEU A 46 -6.10 22.41 -7.49
C LEU A 46 -7.57 22.12 -7.78
N TYR A 47 -8.46 22.47 -6.86
CA TYR A 47 -9.90 22.24 -7.03
C TYR A 47 -10.53 23.25 -7.99
N ASP A 48 -11.32 22.76 -8.91
CA ASP A 48 -12.20 23.54 -9.77
C ASP A 48 -13.49 22.73 -10.01
N PRO A 49 -14.68 23.29 -9.73
CA PRO A 49 -15.94 22.58 -9.95
C PRO A 49 -16.23 22.31 -11.44
N ASP A 50 -15.58 23.04 -12.36
CA ASP A 50 -15.66 22.76 -13.78
C ASP A 50 -14.82 21.51 -14.11
N PRO A 51 -15.49 20.43 -14.50
CA PRO A 51 -14.77 19.20 -14.82
C PRO A 51 -13.92 19.30 -16.10
N ASP A 52 -14.06 20.32 -16.92
CA ASP A 52 -13.26 20.59 -18.11
C ASP A 52 -12.02 21.45 -17.81
N ALA A 53 -11.90 21.96 -16.59
CA ALA A 53 -10.75 22.76 -16.18
C ALA A 53 -9.45 21.93 -16.24
N ARG A 54 -8.52 22.32 -17.12
CA ARG A 54 -7.27 21.58 -17.34
C ARG A 54 -6.34 21.68 -16.13
N GLY A 55 -5.76 20.54 -15.74
CA GLY A 55 -4.82 20.45 -14.63
C GLY A 55 -5.46 20.68 -13.26
N ARG A 56 -6.80 20.56 -13.19
CA ARG A 56 -7.60 20.71 -11.98
C ARG A 56 -8.30 19.40 -11.64
N SER A 57 -8.74 19.30 -10.40
CA SER A 57 -9.63 18.24 -9.94
C SER A 57 -10.99 18.83 -9.56
N TYR A 58 -12.07 18.21 -10.01
CA TYR A 58 -13.42 18.56 -9.57
C TYR A 58 -13.86 17.80 -8.31
N VAL A 59 -12.95 17.02 -7.72
CA VAL A 59 -13.15 16.30 -6.45
C VAL A 59 -12.10 16.75 -5.44
N LYS A 60 -12.52 17.01 -4.22
CA LYS A 60 -11.69 17.47 -3.09
C LYS A 60 -11.83 16.58 -1.85
N HIS A 61 -12.45 15.43 -1.99
CA HIS A 61 -12.69 14.46 -0.92
C HIS A 61 -12.03 13.15 -1.26
N ALA A 62 -11.52 12.45 -0.24
CA ALA A 62 -11.01 11.10 -0.36
C ALA A 62 -11.10 10.39 0.99
N SER A 63 -11.10 9.06 0.97
CA SER A 63 -10.89 8.24 2.16
C SER A 63 -9.39 8.03 2.35
N LEU A 64 -8.82 8.61 3.40
CA LEU A 64 -7.37 8.65 3.63
C LEU A 64 -7.02 8.06 5.00
N LEU A 65 -5.89 7.37 5.05
CA LEU A 65 -5.23 7.05 6.31
C LEU A 65 -4.80 8.35 7.01
N ASP A 66 -4.99 8.42 8.32
CA ASP A 66 -4.63 9.60 9.11
C ASP A 66 -3.13 9.78 9.16
N ASP A 67 -2.42 8.72 9.47
CA ASP A 67 -0.96 8.70 9.56
C ASP A 67 -0.36 7.70 8.56
N VAL A 68 0.46 8.21 7.66
CA VAL A 68 1.26 7.43 6.71
C VAL A 68 2.75 7.73 6.85
N ALA A 69 3.11 8.64 7.77
CA ALA A 69 4.50 9.05 7.98
C ALA A 69 5.19 8.23 9.06
N SER A 70 4.45 7.90 10.13
CA SER A 70 4.99 7.11 11.25
C SER A 70 5.35 5.70 10.80
N PHE A 71 6.49 5.23 11.28
CA PHE A 71 7.01 3.90 10.99
C PHE A 71 8.07 3.53 12.03
N ASP A 72 7.92 2.39 12.67
CA ASP A 72 8.96 1.87 13.57
C ASP A 72 10.10 1.23 12.79
N ALA A 73 10.96 2.07 12.21
CA ALA A 73 12.10 1.62 11.42
C ALA A 73 13.06 0.75 12.24
N SER A 74 13.19 1.02 13.55
CA SER A 74 14.11 0.26 14.41
C SER A 74 13.64 -1.16 14.66
N PHE A 75 12.34 -1.36 14.80
CA PHE A 75 11.73 -2.69 14.89
C PHE A 75 12.08 -3.55 13.67
N PHE A 76 12.06 -2.96 12.48
CA PHE A 76 12.41 -3.64 11.23
C PHE A 76 13.92 -3.63 10.92
N GLY A 77 14.77 -3.14 11.82
CA GLY A 77 16.21 -3.07 11.60
C GLY A 77 16.63 -2.11 10.47
N ILE A 78 15.77 -1.15 10.15
CA ILE A 78 15.96 -0.17 9.08
C ILE A 78 16.55 1.12 9.67
N SER A 79 17.66 1.58 9.09
CA SER A 79 18.29 2.83 9.54
C SER A 79 17.43 4.06 9.21
N PRO A 80 17.53 5.15 9.97
CA PRO A 80 16.83 6.40 9.65
C PRO A 80 17.15 6.94 8.23
N ARG A 81 18.40 6.73 7.77
CA ARG A 81 18.84 7.13 6.44
C ARG A 81 18.11 6.32 5.34
N GLU A 82 17.89 5.04 5.57
CA GLU A 82 17.13 4.17 4.66
C GLU A 82 15.63 4.44 4.75
N ALA A 83 15.09 4.63 5.96
CA ALA A 83 13.68 4.86 6.19
C ALA A 83 13.17 6.15 5.54
N ALA A 84 13.98 7.23 5.54
CA ALA A 84 13.57 8.54 5.04
C ALA A 84 13.14 8.55 3.55
N PRO A 85 13.86 7.92 2.60
CA PRO A 85 13.43 7.83 1.20
C PRO A 85 12.41 6.71 0.94
N MET A 86 12.13 5.83 1.91
CA MET A 86 11.25 4.70 1.70
C MET A 86 9.80 5.15 1.55
N ASP A 87 9.14 4.70 0.48
CA ASP A 87 7.72 4.95 0.22
C ASP A 87 6.87 4.49 1.42
N PRO A 88 5.92 5.31 1.89
CA PRO A 88 4.97 4.90 2.93
C PRO A 88 4.29 3.56 2.64
N GLN A 89 4.04 3.23 1.38
CA GLN A 89 3.45 1.95 0.99
C GLN A 89 4.34 0.76 1.39
N HIS A 90 5.68 0.89 1.24
CA HIS A 90 6.61 -0.16 1.69
C HIS A 90 6.63 -0.32 3.21
N ARG A 91 6.50 0.79 3.96
CA ARG A 91 6.44 0.78 5.42
C ARG A 91 5.16 0.08 5.90
N LEU A 92 4.01 0.47 5.36
CA LEU A 92 2.71 -0.13 5.65
C LEU A 92 2.66 -1.62 5.32
N LEU A 93 3.31 -2.05 4.23
CA LEU A 93 3.40 -3.46 3.87
C LEU A 93 4.21 -4.28 4.87
N LEU A 94 5.29 -3.72 5.43
CA LEU A 94 6.05 -4.38 6.49
C LEU A 94 5.20 -4.55 7.75
N GLU A 95 4.54 -3.49 8.21
CA GLU A 95 3.67 -3.52 9.39
C GLU A 95 2.47 -4.45 9.20
N ALA A 96 1.71 -4.30 8.11
CA ALA A 96 0.54 -5.14 7.84
C ALA A 96 0.92 -6.62 7.61
N GLY A 97 2.06 -6.87 6.96
CA GLY A 97 2.58 -8.23 6.77
C GLY A 97 2.95 -8.89 8.10
N TRP A 98 3.55 -8.14 9.02
CA TRP A 98 3.83 -8.60 10.37
C TRP A 98 2.54 -8.90 11.16
N THR A 99 1.60 -7.94 11.17
CA THR A 99 0.29 -8.12 11.82
C THR A 99 -0.48 -9.32 11.27
N ALA A 100 -0.43 -9.58 9.95
CA ALA A 100 -1.07 -10.74 9.35
C ALA A 100 -0.48 -12.07 9.84
N LEU A 101 0.82 -12.12 10.11
CA LEU A 101 1.46 -13.29 10.69
C LEU A 101 1.11 -13.48 12.17
N GLU A 102 1.01 -12.40 12.93
CA GLU A 102 0.54 -12.44 14.32
C GLU A 102 -0.91 -12.94 14.39
N ASP A 103 -1.81 -12.43 13.57
CA ASP A 103 -3.21 -12.88 13.49
C ASP A 103 -3.31 -14.36 13.06
N ALA A 104 -2.43 -14.81 12.18
CA ALA A 104 -2.33 -16.23 11.81
C ALA A 104 -1.75 -17.14 12.90
N GLY A 105 -1.19 -16.57 13.98
CA GLY A 105 -0.46 -17.32 15.00
C GLY A 105 0.84 -17.94 14.45
N ILE A 106 1.41 -17.37 13.41
CA ILE A 106 2.65 -17.84 12.77
C ILE A 106 3.82 -16.96 13.23
N PRO A 107 4.71 -17.45 14.11
CA PRO A 107 5.89 -16.70 14.51
C PRO A 107 6.78 -16.42 13.28
N PRO A 108 7.12 -15.14 12.99
CA PRO A 108 7.89 -14.79 11.79
C PRO A 108 9.23 -15.54 11.66
N ASP A 109 9.90 -15.80 12.77
CA ASP A 109 11.18 -16.53 12.79
C ASP A 109 11.07 -17.96 12.24
N THR A 110 9.87 -18.57 12.31
CA THR A 110 9.64 -19.92 11.78
C THR A 110 9.59 -19.96 10.25
N LEU A 111 9.40 -18.82 9.61
CA LEU A 111 9.34 -18.71 8.15
C LEU A 111 10.72 -18.51 7.52
N LYS A 112 11.72 -18.18 8.30
CA LYS A 112 13.09 -17.95 7.81
C LYS A 112 13.64 -19.17 7.08
N GLY A 113 14.07 -18.96 5.83
CA GLY A 113 14.59 -20.02 4.96
C GLY A 113 13.53 -20.90 4.32
N THR A 114 12.23 -20.67 4.59
CA THR A 114 11.15 -21.42 3.95
C THR A 114 10.84 -20.90 2.56
N THR A 115 10.14 -21.70 1.75
CA THR A 115 9.63 -21.30 0.42
C THR A 115 8.35 -20.47 0.49
N THR A 116 8.14 -19.71 1.58
CA THR A 116 6.99 -18.80 1.69
C THR A 116 7.04 -17.71 0.61
N GLY A 117 5.92 -17.52 -0.09
CA GLY A 117 5.80 -16.55 -1.19
C GLY A 117 5.33 -15.17 -0.72
N VAL A 118 5.64 -14.12 -1.49
CA VAL A 118 5.16 -12.74 -1.27
C VAL A 118 4.62 -12.18 -2.58
N PHE A 119 3.37 -11.76 -2.61
CA PHE A 119 2.69 -11.25 -3.79
C PHE A 119 2.00 -9.93 -3.43
N ILE A 120 2.47 -8.83 -4.01
CA ILE A 120 2.02 -7.48 -3.67
C ILE A 120 1.36 -6.82 -4.87
N GLY A 121 0.11 -6.39 -4.72
CA GLY A 121 -0.59 -5.51 -5.65
C GLY A 121 -0.36 -4.06 -5.24
N MET A 122 0.27 -3.24 -6.08
CA MET A 122 0.47 -1.83 -5.80
C MET A 122 0.60 -1.02 -7.09
N GLY A 123 0.16 0.23 -7.01
CA GLY A 123 0.31 1.20 -8.09
C GLY A 123 1.64 1.97 -8.04
N PRO A 124 1.74 3.03 -8.86
CA PRO A 124 2.94 3.85 -8.96
C PRO A 124 3.33 4.47 -7.62
N ASN A 125 4.64 4.69 -7.45
CA ASN A 125 5.17 5.44 -6.33
C ASN A 125 4.97 6.95 -6.54
N GLU A 126 4.08 7.53 -5.73
CA GLU A 126 3.85 8.97 -5.73
C GLU A 126 4.81 9.73 -4.79
N TYR A 127 5.31 9.07 -3.75
CA TYR A 127 6.16 9.68 -2.72
C TYR A 127 7.50 10.15 -3.26
N GLY A 128 8.16 9.33 -4.09
CA GLY A 128 9.46 9.67 -4.69
C GLY A 128 9.41 10.86 -5.63
N GLN A 129 8.27 11.08 -6.29
CA GLN A 129 8.09 12.17 -7.25
C GLN A 129 8.06 13.56 -6.59
N HIS A 130 7.69 13.63 -5.30
CA HIS A 130 7.55 14.90 -4.56
C HIS A 130 8.81 15.41 -3.88
N ARG A 131 9.86 14.62 -3.81
CA ARG A 131 11.03 14.99 -3.00
C ARG A 131 11.88 16.11 -3.61
N GLY A 132 11.51 16.67 -4.77
CA GLY A 132 12.13 17.87 -5.35
C GLY A 132 13.65 17.78 -5.49
N ARG A 133 14.20 16.59 -5.69
CA ARG A 133 15.64 16.33 -5.63
C ARG A 133 16.37 16.70 -6.90
N THR A 134 17.55 17.25 -6.73
CA THR A 134 18.52 17.34 -7.82
C THR A 134 19.24 16.00 -8.01
N PRO A 135 19.85 15.73 -9.17
CA PRO A 135 20.64 14.51 -9.38
C PRO A 135 21.73 14.27 -8.33
N GLY A 136 22.24 15.35 -7.68
CA GLY A 136 23.26 15.25 -6.63
C GLY A 136 22.73 14.76 -5.28
N ASP A 137 21.40 14.76 -5.08
CA ASP A 137 20.75 14.35 -3.81
C ASP A 137 20.31 12.89 -3.83
N VAL A 138 20.52 12.18 -4.94
CA VAL A 138 20.07 10.79 -5.12
C VAL A 138 21.09 9.81 -4.57
N ASP A 139 20.63 8.88 -3.71
CA ASP A 139 21.48 7.79 -3.21
C ASP A 139 20.86 6.40 -3.49
N ALA A 140 21.55 5.34 -3.09
CA ALA A 140 21.11 3.95 -3.33
C ALA A 140 19.77 3.64 -2.64
N TYR A 141 19.46 4.29 -1.51
CA TYR A 141 18.21 4.08 -0.78
C TYR A 141 17.00 4.70 -1.49
N ASP A 142 17.22 5.67 -2.39
CA ASP A 142 16.12 6.20 -3.20
C ASP A 142 15.58 5.14 -4.17
N VAL A 143 16.47 4.33 -4.77
CA VAL A 143 16.06 3.24 -5.65
C VAL A 143 15.34 2.16 -4.86
N THR A 144 15.95 1.66 -3.78
CA THR A 144 15.37 0.57 -2.99
C THR A 144 14.13 0.99 -2.20
N GLY A 145 14.00 2.26 -1.87
CA GLY A 145 12.86 2.82 -1.15
C GLY A 145 11.68 3.20 -2.04
N SER A 146 11.90 3.40 -3.36
CA SER A 146 10.87 3.96 -4.24
C SER A 146 10.34 3.01 -5.32
N GLN A 147 11.12 2.00 -5.72
CA GLN A 147 10.71 1.14 -6.82
C GLN A 147 9.72 0.06 -6.35
N MET A 148 8.64 -0.12 -7.09
CA MET A 148 7.60 -1.12 -6.83
C MET A 148 8.17 -2.54 -6.67
N SER A 149 9.19 -2.89 -7.47
CA SER A 149 9.83 -4.21 -7.41
C SER A 149 10.45 -4.54 -6.05
N PHE A 150 10.84 -3.52 -5.27
CA PHE A 150 11.39 -3.73 -3.93
C PHE A 150 10.33 -3.93 -2.85
N ALA A 151 9.05 -3.67 -3.09
CA ALA A 151 8.00 -3.85 -2.09
C ALA A 151 7.91 -5.32 -1.62
N ALA A 152 7.71 -6.25 -2.55
CA ALA A 152 7.68 -7.68 -2.24
C ALA A 152 9.05 -8.19 -1.76
N GLY A 153 10.12 -7.75 -2.42
CA GLY A 153 11.48 -8.14 -2.08
C GLY A 153 11.89 -7.72 -0.66
N ARG A 154 11.51 -6.52 -0.21
CA ARG A 154 11.81 -6.01 1.13
C ARG A 154 11.12 -6.85 2.21
N LEU A 155 9.82 -7.15 2.04
CA LEU A 155 9.09 -8.00 2.98
C LEU A 155 9.69 -9.42 3.02
N ALA A 156 9.98 -10.00 1.86
CA ALA A 156 10.62 -11.30 1.77
C ALA A 156 12.02 -11.31 2.44
N TYR A 157 12.82 -10.26 2.20
CA TYR A 157 14.15 -10.12 2.80
C TYR A 157 14.08 -10.00 4.33
N HIS A 158 13.18 -9.13 4.84
CA HIS A 158 13.02 -8.92 6.27
C HIS A 158 12.63 -10.21 7.01
N LEU A 159 11.73 -10.99 6.42
CA LEU A 159 11.28 -12.28 6.97
C LEU A 159 12.20 -13.46 6.61
N GLY A 160 13.24 -13.24 5.81
CA GLY A 160 14.18 -14.29 5.38
C GLY A 160 13.57 -15.36 4.48
N LEU A 161 12.55 -15.01 3.68
CA LEU A 161 11.79 -15.93 2.83
C LEU A 161 12.56 -16.30 1.56
N GLN A 162 12.35 -17.51 1.05
CA GLN A 162 13.02 -18.06 -0.15
C GLN A 162 12.02 -18.39 -1.28
N GLY A 163 10.74 -18.13 -1.09
CA GLY A 163 9.70 -18.35 -2.10
C GLY A 163 9.63 -17.25 -3.16
N PRO A 164 8.68 -17.34 -4.10
CA PRO A 164 8.45 -16.31 -5.09
C PRO A 164 8.12 -14.96 -4.44
N ALA A 165 8.77 -13.87 -4.89
CA ALA A 165 8.49 -12.51 -4.43
C ALA A 165 8.18 -11.62 -5.65
N LEU A 166 6.94 -11.16 -5.76
CA LEU A 166 6.43 -10.45 -6.94
C LEU A 166 5.60 -9.23 -6.53
N SER A 167 5.85 -8.10 -7.17
CA SER A 167 4.95 -6.95 -7.15
C SER A 167 4.29 -6.81 -8.51
N VAL A 168 2.98 -6.58 -8.52
CA VAL A 168 2.18 -6.49 -9.74
C VAL A 168 1.37 -5.20 -9.75
N ASP A 169 1.27 -4.59 -10.91
CA ASP A 169 0.38 -3.46 -11.18
C ASP A 169 -0.56 -3.84 -12.33
N THR A 170 -1.83 -3.99 -12.00
CA THR A 170 -2.94 -4.16 -12.93
C THR A 170 -4.05 -3.15 -12.62
N ALA A 171 -3.65 -1.97 -12.16
CA ALA A 171 -4.52 -0.88 -11.68
C ALA A 171 -5.44 -1.35 -10.54
N CYS A 172 -6.74 -1.07 -10.60
CA CYS A 172 -7.70 -1.38 -9.54
C CYS A 172 -7.79 -2.87 -9.17
N SER A 173 -7.36 -3.77 -10.05
CA SER A 173 -7.39 -5.21 -9.82
C SER A 173 -6.13 -5.79 -9.18
N SER A 174 -5.09 -4.98 -8.92
CA SER A 174 -3.76 -5.45 -8.52
C SER A 174 -3.80 -6.37 -7.29
N SER A 175 -4.55 -6.02 -6.24
CA SER A 175 -4.65 -6.83 -5.03
C SER A 175 -5.28 -8.20 -5.27
N LEU A 176 -6.34 -8.27 -6.09
CA LEU A 176 -6.99 -9.53 -6.43
C LEU A 176 -6.11 -10.40 -7.34
N VAL A 177 -5.35 -9.79 -8.25
CA VAL A 177 -4.36 -10.50 -9.08
C VAL A 177 -3.23 -11.04 -8.20
N ALA A 178 -2.75 -10.28 -7.21
CA ALA A 178 -1.76 -10.77 -6.24
C ALA A 178 -2.29 -12.00 -5.46
N MET A 179 -3.54 -11.97 -4.99
CA MET A 179 -4.19 -13.11 -4.33
C MET A 179 -4.32 -14.33 -5.26
N GLN A 180 -4.65 -14.10 -6.53
CA GLN A 180 -4.72 -15.18 -7.52
C GLN A 180 -3.35 -15.82 -7.72
N LEU A 181 -2.31 -15.02 -7.95
CA LEU A 181 -0.94 -15.51 -8.13
C LEU A 181 -0.43 -16.30 -6.92
N ALA A 182 -0.72 -15.82 -5.69
CA ALA A 182 -0.42 -16.51 -4.45
C ALA A 182 -1.12 -17.88 -4.39
N THR A 183 -2.41 -17.90 -4.71
CA THR A 183 -3.22 -19.12 -4.73
C THR A 183 -2.70 -20.13 -5.75
N GLU A 184 -2.32 -19.68 -6.94
CA GLU A 184 -1.74 -20.53 -7.99
C GLU A 184 -0.36 -21.07 -7.58
N ALA A 185 0.47 -20.23 -6.94
CA ALA A 185 1.79 -20.66 -6.44
C ALA A 185 1.67 -21.77 -5.39
N ILE A 186 0.73 -21.64 -4.44
CA ILE A 186 0.45 -22.69 -3.45
C ILE A 186 -0.08 -23.96 -4.12
N ARG A 187 -1.05 -23.85 -5.04
CA ARG A 187 -1.61 -25.00 -5.74
C ARG A 187 -0.59 -25.74 -6.60
N ALA A 188 0.35 -25.00 -7.16
CA ALA A 188 1.46 -25.55 -7.96
C ALA A 188 2.63 -26.08 -7.09
N GLY A 189 2.54 -26.02 -5.77
CA GLY A 189 3.59 -26.45 -4.86
C GLY A 189 4.86 -25.60 -4.89
N LYS A 190 4.78 -24.35 -5.39
CA LYS A 190 5.91 -23.42 -5.40
C LYS A 190 6.14 -22.78 -4.03
N CYS A 191 5.12 -22.74 -3.19
CA CYS A 191 5.19 -22.35 -1.79
C CYS A 191 4.07 -23.04 -0.99
N GLU A 192 4.26 -23.19 0.32
CA GLU A 192 3.25 -23.74 1.23
C GLU A 192 2.40 -22.64 1.87
N VAL A 193 3.02 -21.50 2.13
CA VAL A 193 2.42 -20.27 2.66
C VAL A 193 2.72 -19.14 1.72
N ALA A 194 1.80 -18.18 1.60
CA ALA A 194 2.03 -16.95 0.84
C ALA A 194 1.40 -15.75 1.56
N LEU A 195 2.12 -14.64 1.57
CA LEU A 195 1.62 -13.31 1.91
C LEU A 195 1.11 -12.68 0.60
N ALA A 196 -0.17 -12.35 0.56
CA ALA A 196 -0.78 -11.62 -0.55
C ALA A 196 -1.33 -10.30 -0.04
N ALA A 197 -0.90 -9.18 -0.60
CA ALA A 197 -1.32 -7.87 -0.12
C ALA A 197 -1.67 -6.91 -1.26
N GLY A 198 -2.42 -5.87 -0.92
CA GLY A 198 -2.66 -4.70 -1.76
C GLY A 198 -2.39 -3.43 -0.96
N VAL A 199 -1.79 -2.44 -1.58
CA VAL A 199 -1.51 -1.15 -0.94
C VAL A 199 -1.69 0.01 -1.93
N GLN A 200 -2.30 1.10 -1.43
CA GLN A 200 -2.38 2.37 -2.14
C GLN A 200 -2.36 3.52 -1.14
N VAL A 201 -1.45 4.45 -1.34
CA VAL A 201 -1.37 5.70 -0.58
C VAL A 201 -1.41 6.88 -1.56
N LEU A 202 -2.41 7.75 -1.41
CA LEU A 202 -2.49 9.00 -2.15
C LEU A 202 -1.53 10.01 -1.50
N ALA A 203 -0.28 10.00 -1.96
CA ALA A 203 0.77 10.83 -1.41
C ALA A 203 0.87 12.19 -2.10
N ASN A 204 0.29 12.32 -3.30
CA ASN A 204 0.32 13.56 -4.06
C ASN A 204 -1.00 13.84 -4.80
N PRO A 205 -1.27 15.10 -5.18
CA PRO A 205 -2.53 15.47 -5.83
C PRO A 205 -2.61 15.05 -7.30
N GLN A 206 -1.52 14.62 -7.93
CA GLN A 206 -1.52 14.33 -9.38
C GLN A 206 -2.50 13.20 -9.74
N ALA A 207 -2.60 12.19 -8.89
CA ALA A 207 -3.57 11.10 -9.08
C ALA A 207 -5.01 11.64 -9.15
N MET A 208 -5.38 12.54 -8.24
CA MET A 208 -6.72 13.15 -8.22
C MET A 208 -6.98 13.99 -9.46
N VAL A 209 -5.99 14.75 -9.92
CA VAL A 209 -6.08 15.52 -11.16
C VAL A 209 -6.23 14.61 -12.37
N LEU A 210 -5.40 13.56 -12.49
CA LEU A 210 -5.47 12.57 -13.57
C LEU A 210 -6.84 11.87 -13.64
N LEU A 211 -7.32 11.38 -12.49
CA LEU A 211 -8.61 10.70 -12.40
C LEU A 211 -9.77 11.65 -12.73
N SER A 212 -9.66 12.92 -12.37
CA SER A 212 -10.63 13.94 -12.74
C SER A 212 -10.61 14.21 -14.25
N GLN A 213 -9.43 14.36 -14.86
CA GLN A 213 -9.31 14.59 -16.32
C GLN A 213 -9.83 13.39 -17.14
N THR A 214 -9.74 12.17 -16.61
CA THR A 214 -10.28 10.97 -17.26
C THR A 214 -11.74 10.68 -16.91
N ARG A 215 -12.38 11.51 -16.09
CA ARG A 215 -13.76 11.31 -15.59
C ARG A 215 -13.92 9.98 -14.82
N ALA A 216 -12.85 9.49 -14.20
CA ALA A 216 -12.85 8.21 -13.48
C ALA A 216 -13.31 8.33 -12.02
N VAL A 217 -13.54 9.54 -11.51
CA VAL A 217 -14.04 9.78 -10.15
C VAL A 217 -15.45 10.37 -10.17
N ALA A 218 -16.29 9.98 -9.22
CA ALA A 218 -17.60 10.59 -9.06
C ALA A 218 -17.46 12.01 -8.50
N PRO A 219 -18.36 12.97 -8.88
CA PRO A 219 -18.26 14.36 -8.43
C PRO A 219 -18.35 14.53 -6.92
N ASP A 220 -19.03 13.64 -6.22
CA ASP A 220 -19.16 13.62 -4.75
C ASP A 220 -18.00 12.88 -4.07
N GLY A 221 -17.07 12.31 -4.84
CA GLY A 221 -15.92 11.53 -4.35
C GLY A 221 -16.24 10.09 -3.95
N ARG A 222 -17.47 9.62 -4.13
CA ARG A 222 -17.86 8.23 -3.87
C ARG A 222 -17.64 7.35 -5.09
N SER A 223 -17.41 6.07 -4.84
CA SER A 223 -17.27 5.04 -5.88
C SER A 223 -18.50 4.15 -5.96
#